data_24b3ddc9855185adb496df57a25f69c5
#
_entry.id   24b3ddc9855185adb496df57a25f69c5
#
_cell.length_a   1.000
_cell.length_b   1.000
_cell.length_c   1.000
_cell.angle_alpha   90.00
_cell.angle_beta   90.00
_cell.angle_gamma   90.00
#
_symmetry.space_group_name_H-M   'P 1'
#
loop_
_entity.id
_entity.type
_entity.pdbx_description
1 polymer ?
#
loop_
_entity_poly.entity_id
_entity_poly.type
_entity_poly.pdbx_seq_one_letter_code
_entity_poly.pdbx_strand_id
1 'polypeptide(L)'
;MTDTRLFIDADACPVKAEAERVATRLGVRMLLVSNGGIRPSANPLVESVFVADGPDEADKWIAERAGPQDVVVTADIPLAARCVAAGARVVKHNGEVLNAANIGMILASRDLAADLRAADPFRQGGGKMFSKADRSRFLDTLDRMLRAARAAQPLSQAEQTGRGRGGFLAR
;
A
#
# COMPACT_ATOMS: atom_id res chain seq x y z
N MET A 1 9.52 -4.27 17.33
CA MET A 1 10.04 -4.29 15.95
C MET A 1 8.88 -4.22 15.00
N THR A 2 8.80 -3.14 14.30
CA THR A 2 7.76 -2.96 13.28
C THR A 2 8.40 -3.25 11.92
N ASP A 3 8.21 -4.47 11.44
CA ASP A 3 8.64 -4.82 10.09
C ASP A 3 7.75 -4.13 9.06
N THR A 4 8.32 -3.84 7.90
CA THR A 4 7.55 -3.33 6.75
C THR A 4 6.42 -4.30 6.40
N ARG A 5 5.22 -3.76 6.26
CA ARG A 5 4.03 -4.51 5.85
C ARG A 5 3.46 -3.92 4.57
N LEU A 6 2.86 -4.77 3.77
CA LEU A 6 2.12 -4.38 2.59
C LEU A 6 0.63 -4.59 2.85
N PHE A 7 -0.14 -3.51 2.84
CA PHE A 7 -1.60 -3.56 2.93
C PHE A 7 -2.21 -3.49 1.54
N ILE A 8 -3.10 -4.40 1.24
CA ILE A 8 -3.88 -4.42 0.01
C ILE A 8 -5.34 -4.18 0.35
N ASP A 9 -5.90 -3.11 -0.17
CA ASP A 9 -7.35 -2.91 -0.25
C ASP A 9 -7.84 -3.83 -1.37
N ALA A 10 -8.31 -5.02 -0.97
CA ALA A 10 -8.45 -6.15 -1.89
C ALA A 10 -9.75 -6.12 -2.69
N ASP A 11 -10.73 -5.33 -2.28
CA ASP A 11 -11.98 -5.19 -3.01
C ASP A 11 -11.71 -4.48 -4.35
N ALA A 12 -12.07 -5.12 -5.44
CA ALA A 12 -11.81 -4.65 -6.81
C ALA A 12 -10.33 -4.37 -7.15
N CYS A 13 -9.39 -5.06 -6.51
CA CYS A 13 -7.97 -4.93 -6.82
C CYS A 13 -7.53 -5.90 -7.93
N PRO A 14 -7.14 -5.41 -9.12
CA PRO A 14 -6.73 -6.27 -10.24
C PRO A 14 -5.29 -6.78 -10.15
N VAL A 15 -4.51 -6.32 -9.18
CA VAL A 15 -3.06 -6.57 -9.05
C VAL A 15 -2.68 -7.36 -7.79
N LYS A 16 -3.62 -8.10 -7.21
CA LYS A 16 -3.37 -8.92 -6.00
C LYS A 16 -2.23 -9.94 -6.21
N ALA A 17 -2.27 -10.66 -7.32
CA ALA A 17 -1.26 -11.67 -7.65
C ALA A 17 0.12 -11.05 -7.86
N GLU A 18 0.20 -9.92 -8.52
CA GLU A 18 1.43 -9.17 -8.74
C GLU A 18 2.00 -8.65 -7.41
N ALA A 19 1.16 -8.10 -6.56
CA ALA A 19 1.56 -7.63 -5.24
C ALA A 19 2.11 -8.77 -4.37
N GLU A 20 1.44 -9.92 -4.36
CA GLU A 20 1.90 -11.11 -3.64
C GLU A 20 3.27 -11.58 -4.13
N ARG A 21 3.49 -11.58 -5.43
CA ARG A 21 4.75 -11.98 -6.04
C ARG A 21 5.91 -11.08 -5.60
N VAL A 22 5.71 -9.77 -5.62
CA VAL A 22 6.73 -8.80 -5.18
C VAL A 22 6.99 -8.93 -3.68
N ALA A 23 5.94 -8.98 -2.87
CA ALA A 23 6.07 -9.11 -1.42
C ALA A 23 6.80 -10.38 -1.01
N THR A 24 6.46 -11.51 -1.64
CA THR A 24 7.10 -12.81 -1.38
C THR A 24 8.59 -12.79 -1.74
N ARG A 25 8.94 -12.24 -2.90
CA ARG A 25 10.34 -12.11 -3.34
C ARG A 25 11.17 -11.27 -2.36
N LEU A 26 10.57 -10.24 -1.79
CA LEU A 26 11.25 -9.35 -0.84
C LEU A 26 11.11 -9.81 0.62
N GLY A 27 10.37 -10.87 0.90
CA GLY A 27 10.13 -11.36 2.26
C GLY A 27 9.29 -10.40 3.10
N VAL A 28 8.36 -9.68 2.47
CA VAL A 28 7.47 -8.73 3.12
C VAL A 28 6.11 -9.38 3.41
N ARG A 29 5.62 -9.21 4.63
CA ARG A 29 4.28 -9.65 5.02
C ARG A 29 3.22 -8.84 4.29
N MET A 30 2.26 -9.51 3.67
CA MET A 30 1.16 -8.90 2.95
C MET A 30 -0.17 -9.16 3.67
N LEU A 31 -0.93 -8.11 3.87
CA LEU A 31 -2.25 -8.13 4.49
C LEU A 31 -3.30 -7.82 3.42
N LEU A 32 -4.08 -8.83 3.08
CA LEU A 32 -5.18 -8.74 2.11
C LEU A 32 -6.47 -8.42 2.88
N VAL A 33 -6.90 -7.18 2.82
CA VAL A 33 -8.06 -6.69 3.57
C VAL A 33 -9.29 -6.63 2.67
N SER A 34 -10.35 -7.34 3.05
CA SER A 34 -11.59 -7.43 2.27
C SER A 34 -12.82 -7.63 3.13
N ASN A 35 -13.98 -7.36 2.56
CA ASN A 35 -15.30 -7.68 3.17
C ASN A 35 -15.67 -9.18 3.04
N GLY A 36 -14.82 -9.98 2.43
CA GLY A 36 -15.06 -11.40 2.15
C GLY A 36 -15.06 -11.71 0.66
N GLY A 37 -15.34 -12.97 0.30
CA GLY A 37 -15.38 -13.40 -1.10
C GLY A 37 -14.00 -13.59 -1.76
N ILE A 38 -12.92 -13.41 -1.02
CA ILE A 38 -11.56 -13.66 -1.50
C ILE A 38 -11.06 -14.98 -0.96
N ARG A 39 -10.52 -15.80 -1.87
CA ARG A 39 -9.91 -17.07 -1.49
C ARG A 39 -8.62 -16.82 -0.70
N PRO A 40 -8.47 -17.42 0.50
CA PRO A 40 -7.23 -17.31 1.25
C PRO A 40 -6.03 -17.84 0.45
N SER A 41 -4.90 -17.16 0.55
CA SER A 41 -3.65 -17.63 -0.05
C SER A 41 -3.03 -18.73 0.82
N ALA A 42 -2.41 -19.71 0.18
CA ALA A 42 -1.60 -20.71 0.86
C ALA A 42 -0.20 -20.19 1.27
N ASN A 43 0.16 -18.99 0.82
CA ASN A 43 1.45 -18.37 1.11
C ASN A 43 1.51 -17.89 2.57
N PRO A 44 2.48 -18.35 3.37
CA PRO A 44 2.57 -17.97 4.78
C PRO A 44 2.85 -16.49 5.02
N LEU A 45 3.36 -15.75 4.02
CA LEU A 45 3.56 -14.31 4.09
C LEU A 45 2.28 -13.50 3.85
N VAL A 46 1.23 -14.15 3.35
CA VAL A 46 -0.05 -13.50 3.05
C VAL A 46 -1.07 -13.82 4.13
N GLU A 47 -1.55 -12.78 4.79
CA GLU A 47 -2.63 -12.86 5.76
C GLU A 47 -3.90 -12.27 5.14
N SER A 48 -4.97 -13.06 5.09
CA SER A 48 -6.30 -12.58 4.69
C SER A 48 -7.01 -12.00 5.91
N VAL A 49 -7.37 -10.74 5.84
CA VAL A 49 -8.09 -10.03 6.90
C VAL A 49 -9.52 -9.78 6.41
N PHE A 50 -10.48 -10.41 7.05
CA PHE A 50 -11.89 -10.24 6.75
C PHE A 50 -12.48 -9.22 7.73
N VAL A 51 -13.03 -8.15 7.19
CA VAL A 51 -13.72 -7.11 7.96
C VAL A 51 -15.23 -7.27 7.83
N ALA A 52 -15.98 -6.58 8.68
CA ALA A 52 -17.43 -6.59 8.64
C ALA A 52 -17.97 -6.07 7.30
N ASP A 53 -19.17 -6.52 6.93
CA ASP A 53 -19.86 -5.98 5.76
C ASP A 53 -20.15 -4.48 5.95
N GLY A 54 -19.84 -3.71 4.93
CA GLY A 54 -20.04 -2.28 4.93
C GLY A 54 -19.09 -1.56 4.00
N PRO A 55 -19.47 -0.41 3.43
CA PRO A 55 -18.72 0.23 2.36
C PRO A 55 -17.33 0.76 2.79
N ASP A 56 -17.11 1.05 4.06
CA ASP A 56 -15.88 1.69 4.54
C ASP A 56 -15.10 0.85 5.56
N GLU A 57 -15.50 -0.40 5.81
CA GLU A 57 -14.89 -1.19 6.88
C GLU A 57 -13.43 -1.59 6.59
N ALA A 58 -13.13 -1.97 5.35
CA ALA A 58 -11.75 -2.25 4.91
C ALA A 58 -10.88 -0.99 5.00
N ASP A 59 -11.41 0.15 4.57
CA ASP A 59 -10.72 1.44 4.62
C ASP A 59 -10.38 1.85 6.04
N LYS A 60 -11.32 1.75 6.95
CA LYS A 60 -11.11 2.04 8.37
C LYS A 60 -10.04 1.15 8.95
N TRP A 61 -10.11 -0.14 8.68
CA TRP A 61 -9.16 -1.11 9.20
C TRP A 61 -7.72 -0.80 8.78
N ILE A 62 -7.53 -0.50 7.49
CA ILE A 62 -6.22 -0.14 6.94
C ILE A 62 -5.73 1.20 7.52
N ALA A 63 -6.58 2.23 7.50
CA ALA A 63 -6.21 3.57 7.95
C ALA A 63 -5.82 3.63 9.42
N GLU A 64 -6.41 2.78 10.26
CA GLU A 64 -6.09 2.70 11.69
C GLU A 64 -4.74 2.03 11.97
N ARG A 65 -4.21 1.25 11.03
CA ARG A 65 -3.02 0.41 11.23
C ARG A 65 -1.82 0.79 10.41
N ALA A 66 -2.01 1.37 9.22
CA ALA A 66 -0.93 1.77 8.34
C ALA A 66 -0.12 2.94 8.93
N GLY A 67 1.19 2.85 8.85
CA GLY A 67 2.11 3.85 9.40
C GLY A 67 3.37 4.03 8.54
N PRO A 68 4.38 4.76 9.05
CA PRO A 68 5.54 5.19 8.26
C PRO A 68 6.38 4.09 7.61
N GLN A 69 6.29 2.87 8.12
CA GLN A 69 7.06 1.74 7.63
C GLN A 69 6.27 0.87 6.64
N ASP A 70 5.02 1.23 6.40
CA ASP A 70 4.10 0.43 5.61
C ASP A 70 3.93 0.98 4.21
N VAL A 71 3.55 0.07 3.30
CA VAL A 71 3.12 0.39 1.94
C VAL A 71 1.66 -0.03 1.79
N VAL A 72 0.85 0.81 1.18
CA VAL A 72 -0.58 0.58 0.97
C VAL A 72 -0.89 0.63 -0.53
N VAL A 73 -1.61 -0.36 -1.02
CA VAL A 73 -2.13 -0.42 -2.39
C VAL A 73 -3.64 -0.17 -2.34
N THR A 74 -4.08 0.92 -2.90
CA THR A 74 -5.49 1.27 -3.01
C THR A 74 -5.76 2.21 -4.17
N ALA A 75 -6.94 2.11 -4.76
CA ALA A 75 -7.48 3.09 -5.71
C ALA A 75 -8.45 4.08 -5.04
N ASP A 76 -8.77 3.87 -3.78
CA ASP A 76 -9.64 4.74 -2.99
C ASP A 76 -8.85 5.97 -2.52
N ILE A 77 -9.19 7.13 -3.06
CA ILE A 77 -8.45 8.38 -2.79
C ILE A 77 -8.63 8.88 -1.34
N PRO A 78 -9.84 8.86 -0.74
CA PRO A 78 -9.99 9.18 0.69
C PRO A 78 -9.17 8.29 1.62
N LEU A 79 -9.14 6.99 1.37
CA LEU A 79 -8.27 6.07 2.12
C LEU A 79 -6.79 6.41 1.92
N ALA A 80 -6.37 6.65 0.68
CA ALA A 80 -5.01 7.04 0.36
C ALA A 80 -4.58 8.30 1.12
N ALA A 81 -5.45 9.31 1.19
CA ALA A 81 -5.19 10.54 1.93
C ALA A 81 -4.97 10.29 3.42
N ARG A 82 -5.75 9.42 4.03
CA ARG A 82 -5.59 9.03 5.45
C ARG A 82 -4.27 8.29 5.69
N CYS A 83 -3.92 7.37 4.80
CA CYS A 83 -2.66 6.62 4.88
C CYS A 83 -1.44 7.53 4.70
N VAL A 84 -1.49 8.45 3.73
CA VAL A 84 -0.43 9.47 3.53
C VAL A 84 -0.26 10.34 4.77
N ALA A 85 -1.35 10.79 5.38
CA ALA A 85 -1.32 11.57 6.62
C ALA A 85 -0.70 10.79 7.80
N ALA A 86 -0.87 9.47 7.81
CA ALA A 86 -0.25 8.58 8.80
C ALA A 86 1.23 8.26 8.49
N GLY A 87 1.77 8.77 7.41
CA GLY A 87 3.16 8.58 6.99
C GLY A 87 3.42 7.34 6.13
N ALA A 88 2.40 6.55 5.80
CA ALA A 88 2.53 5.39 4.94
C ALA A 88 2.80 5.79 3.48
N ARG A 89 3.49 4.91 2.75
CA ARG A 89 3.66 5.03 1.31
C ARG A 89 2.46 4.43 0.60
N VAL A 90 1.91 5.13 -0.38
CA VAL A 90 0.69 4.70 -1.07
C VAL A 90 0.91 4.63 -2.58
N VAL A 91 0.42 3.57 -3.20
CA VAL A 91 0.47 3.37 -4.65
C VAL A 91 -0.89 2.87 -5.14
N LYS A 92 -1.31 3.38 -6.29
CA LYS A 92 -2.51 2.91 -7.01
C LYS A 92 -2.19 1.65 -7.83
N HIS A 93 -3.25 0.98 -8.28
CA HIS A 93 -3.15 -0.24 -9.08
C HIS A 93 -2.37 -0.05 -10.40
N ASN A 94 -2.33 1.15 -10.93
CA ASN A 94 -1.61 1.52 -12.16
C ASN A 94 -0.16 1.97 -11.94
N GLY A 95 0.34 1.91 -10.71
CA GLY A 95 1.68 2.33 -10.35
C GLY A 95 1.84 3.81 -10.03
N GLU A 96 0.75 4.59 -10.03
CA GLU A 96 0.80 6.00 -9.64
C GLU A 96 1.05 6.11 -8.13
N VAL A 97 2.07 6.87 -7.74
CA VAL A 97 2.41 7.11 -6.33
C VAL A 97 1.57 8.27 -5.79
N LEU A 98 0.94 8.04 -4.66
CA LEU A 98 0.19 9.05 -3.92
C LEU A 98 0.99 9.47 -2.68
N ASN A 99 1.25 10.76 -2.53
CA ASN A 99 2.07 11.31 -1.46
C ASN A 99 1.55 12.68 -1.00
N ALA A 100 2.19 13.25 0.00
CA ALA A 100 1.80 14.56 0.54
C ALA A 100 1.85 15.68 -0.50
N ALA A 101 2.69 15.55 -1.53
CA ALA A 101 2.83 16.58 -2.57
C ALA A 101 1.66 16.60 -3.57
N ASN A 102 1.04 15.45 -3.85
CA ASN A 102 0.01 15.34 -4.88
C ASN A 102 -1.39 14.98 -4.37
N ILE A 103 -1.52 14.44 -3.16
CA ILE A 103 -2.79 13.89 -2.68
C ILE A 103 -3.89 14.95 -2.55
N GLY A 104 -3.54 16.15 -2.16
CA GLY A 104 -4.51 17.25 -2.00
C GLY A 104 -5.16 17.63 -3.33
N MET A 105 -4.37 17.76 -4.39
CA MET A 105 -4.87 18.08 -5.72
C MET A 105 -5.71 16.92 -6.29
N ILE A 106 -5.28 15.70 -6.11
CA ILE A 106 -6.01 14.51 -6.57
C ILE A 106 -7.36 14.38 -5.86
N LEU A 107 -7.40 14.62 -4.55
CA LEU A 107 -8.63 14.59 -3.76
C LEU A 107 -9.59 15.70 -4.23
N ALA A 108 -9.12 16.91 -4.42
CA ALA A 108 -9.92 18.02 -4.92
C ALA A 108 -10.48 17.74 -6.33
N SER A 109 -9.67 17.17 -7.22
CA SER A 109 -10.11 16.80 -8.57
C SER A 109 -11.17 15.70 -8.55
N ARG A 110 -11.08 14.76 -7.63
CA ARG A 110 -12.07 13.71 -7.41
C ARG A 110 -13.40 14.30 -6.94
N ASP A 111 -13.36 15.21 -6.00
CA ASP A 111 -14.55 15.86 -5.44
C ASP A 111 -15.26 16.68 -6.51
N LEU A 112 -14.51 17.44 -7.31
CA LEU A 112 -15.05 18.18 -8.45
C LEU A 112 -15.70 17.24 -9.48
N ALA A 113 -15.07 16.11 -9.81
CA ALA A 113 -15.61 15.13 -10.75
C ALA A 113 -16.91 14.49 -10.21
N ALA A 114 -17.00 14.27 -8.90
CA ALA A 114 -18.22 13.79 -8.25
C ALA A 114 -19.34 14.81 -8.33
N ASP A 115 -19.07 16.08 -8.08
CA ASP A 115 -20.03 17.19 -8.19
C ASP A 115 -20.54 17.33 -9.63
N LEU A 116 -19.66 17.24 -10.63
CA LEU A 116 -20.05 17.29 -12.04
C LEU A 116 -20.92 16.11 -12.45
N ARG A 117 -20.67 14.91 -11.95
CA ARG A 117 -21.52 13.73 -12.19
C ARG A 117 -22.89 13.88 -11.55
N ALA A 118 -22.98 14.45 -10.35
CA ALA A 118 -24.23 14.74 -9.68
C ALA A 118 -25.07 15.77 -10.44
N ALA A 119 -24.42 16.75 -11.10
CA ALA A 119 -25.09 17.76 -11.92
C ALA A 119 -25.51 17.23 -13.30
N ASP A 120 -24.80 16.25 -13.86
CA ASP A 120 -25.08 15.64 -15.17
C ASP A 120 -24.89 14.12 -15.08
N PRO A 121 -25.98 13.37 -14.74
CA PRO A 121 -25.91 11.92 -14.60
C PRO A 121 -25.66 11.18 -15.92
N PHE A 122 -25.78 11.83 -17.06
CA PHE A 122 -25.49 11.24 -18.38
C PHE A 122 -24.04 11.47 -18.83
N ARG A 123 -23.24 12.23 -18.10
CA ARG A 123 -21.84 12.43 -18.39
C ARG A 123 -21.07 11.13 -18.14
N GLN A 124 -20.70 10.45 -19.21
CA GLN A 124 -19.82 9.29 -19.11
C GLN A 124 -18.42 9.71 -18.70
N GLY A 125 -18.05 9.34 -17.48
CA GLY A 125 -16.66 9.39 -17.07
C GLY A 125 -15.88 8.35 -17.87
N GLY A 126 -15.01 8.79 -18.79
CA GLY A 126 -14.09 7.91 -19.50
C GLY A 126 -13.05 7.32 -18.54
N GLY A 127 -13.39 6.22 -17.85
CA GLY A 127 -12.42 5.44 -17.10
C GLY A 127 -11.46 4.75 -18.06
N LYS A 128 -10.17 5.03 -17.94
CA LYS A 128 -9.14 4.27 -18.66
C LYS A 128 -9.21 2.80 -18.26
N MET A 129 -9.29 1.90 -19.24
CA MET A 129 -9.14 0.47 -19.01
C MET A 129 -7.74 0.17 -18.44
N PHE A 130 -7.68 -0.72 -17.47
CA PHE A 130 -6.43 -1.21 -16.89
C PHE A 130 -5.62 -1.97 -17.96
N SER A 131 -4.38 -1.53 -18.22
CA SER A 131 -3.54 -2.03 -19.30
C SER A 131 -2.37 -2.88 -18.78
N LYS A 132 -1.71 -3.59 -19.71
CA LYS A 132 -0.45 -4.28 -19.40
C LYS A 132 0.65 -3.31 -18.97
N ALA A 133 0.68 -2.11 -19.54
CA ALA A 133 1.63 -1.06 -19.14
C ALA A 133 1.37 -0.59 -17.70
N ASP A 134 0.12 -0.46 -17.28
CA ASP A 134 -0.26 -0.14 -15.91
C ASP A 134 0.22 -1.22 -14.94
N ARG A 135 0.07 -2.48 -15.31
CA ARG A 135 0.52 -3.63 -14.52
C ARG A 135 2.04 -3.65 -14.35
N SER A 136 2.78 -3.42 -15.42
CA SER A 136 4.26 -3.35 -15.39
C SER A 136 4.74 -2.20 -14.54
N ARG A 137 4.12 -1.03 -14.66
CA ARG A 137 4.43 0.15 -13.86
C ARG A 137 4.15 -0.08 -12.38
N PHE A 138 3.05 -0.74 -12.07
CA PHE A 138 2.72 -1.14 -10.70
C PHE A 138 3.79 -2.05 -10.10
N LEU A 139 4.22 -3.09 -10.82
CA LEU A 139 5.26 -4.01 -10.36
C LEU A 139 6.56 -3.28 -10.03
N ASP A 140 7.02 -2.42 -10.92
CA ASP A 140 8.26 -1.66 -10.73
C ASP A 140 8.15 -0.67 -9.55
N THR A 141 7.05 0.03 -9.46
CA THR A 141 6.82 1.01 -8.39
C THR A 141 6.70 0.34 -7.04
N LEU A 142 5.95 -0.75 -6.94
CA LEU A 142 5.78 -1.48 -5.68
C LEU A 142 7.12 -2.04 -5.18
N ASP A 143 7.93 -2.61 -6.08
CA ASP A 143 9.27 -3.10 -5.72
C ASP A 143 10.12 -1.99 -5.10
N ARG A 144 10.21 -0.84 -5.76
CA ARG A 144 10.96 0.32 -5.26
C ARG A 144 10.44 0.82 -3.92
N MET A 145 9.13 0.90 -3.75
CA MET A 145 8.51 1.40 -2.52
C MET A 145 8.76 0.46 -1.34
N LEU A 146 8.64 -0.84 -1.53
CA LEU A 146 8.91 -1.82 -0.48
C LEU A 146 10.38 -1.83 -0.08
N ARG A 147 11.29 -1.71 -1.03
CA ARG A 147 12.73 -1.58 -0.75
C ARG A 147 13.03 -0.30 0.02
N ALA A 148 12.44 0.82 -0.37
CA ALA A 148 12.60 2.10 0.32
C ALA A 148 12.03 2.07 1.74
N ALA A 149 10.88 1.44 1.94
CA ALA A 149 10.27 1.29 3.26
C ALA A 149 11.15 0.46 4.21
N ARG A 150 11.73 -0.62 3.71
CA ARG A 150 12.66 -1.47 4.49
C ARG A 150 13.95 -0.73 4.83
N ALA A 151 14.52 0.02 3.89
CA ALA A 151 15.75 0.78 4.09
C ALA A 151 15.56 1.94 5.09
N ALA A 152 14.34 2.47 5.22
CA ALA A 152 14.02 3.55 6.16
C ALA A 152 13.82 3.05 7.61
N GLN A 153 13.82 1.74 7.85
CA GLN A 153 13.73 1.20 9.20
C GLN A 153 14.99 1.52 9.99
N PRO A 154 14.86 1.98 11.25
CA PRO A 154 16.03 2.09 12.11
C PRO A 154 16.62 0.69 12.32
N LEU A 155 17.95 0.59 12.15
CA LEU A 155 18.68 -0.65 12.43
C LEU A 155 18.30 -1.15 13.82
N SER A 156 17.91 -2.42 13.92
CA SER A 156 17.58 -3.02 15.20
C SER A 156 18.78 -2.90 16.15
N GLN A 157 18.51 -2.65 17.42
CA GLN A 157 19.56 -2.49 18.43
C GLN A 157 20.55 -3.68 18.49
N ALA A 158 20.14 -4.86 18.01
CA ALA A 158 20.97 -6.05 17.91
C ALA A 158 22.10 -5.89 16.86
N GLU A 159 21.89 -5.10 15.81
CA GLU A 159 22.93 -4.82 14.81
C GLU A 159 23.87 -3.69 15.23
N GLN A 160 23.41 -2.82 16.14
CA GLN A 160 24.22 -1.71 16.65
C GLN A 160 25.29 -2.20 17.67
N THR A 161 25.06 -3.32 18.35
CA THR A 161 26.01 -3.88 19.33
C THR A 161 27.10 -4.78 18.70
N GLY A 162 26.96 -5.14 17.43
CA GLY A 162 27.91 -6.01 16.71
C GLY A 162 29.19 -5.34 16.20
N ARG A 163 29.30 -4.01 16.25
CA ARG A 163 30.45 -3.25 15.76
C ARG A 163 31.38 -2.70 16.86
N GLY A 164 31.34 -3.25 18.04
CA GLY A 164 32.09 -2.74 19.18
C GLY A 164 32.84 -3.80 20.00
N ARG A 165 33.54 -4.71 19.35
CA ARG A 165 34.62 -5.47 20.02
C ARG A 165 35.70 -5.87 19.03
N GLY A 166 36.39 -4.90 18.49
CA GLY A 166 37.77 -5.08 18.06
C GLY A 166 38.65 -4.86 19.27
N GLY A 167 39.08 -5.94 19.92
CA GLY A 167 39.96 -5.87 21.04
C GLY A 167 41.28 -5.28 20.62
N PHE A 168 41.64 -4.19 21.23
CA PHE A 168 43.00 -3.69 21.22
C PHE A 168 43.75 -4.35 22.39
N LEU A 169 44.52 -5.38 22.10
CA LEU A 169 45.57 -5.84 23.01
C LEU A 169 46.79 -5.00 22.74
N ALA A 170 46.96 -3.95 23.53
CA ALA A 170 48.26 -3.29 23.65
C ALA A 170 49.11 -4.07 24.62
N ARG A 171 50.32 -4.39 24.20
CA ARG A 171 51.40 -4.73 25.09
C ARG A 171 52.14 -3.44 25.44
#